data_d599fca317ea398c09457f6ed999027a
#
_entry.id   d599fca317ea398c09457f6ed999027a
#
_cell.length_a   1.000
_cell.length_b   1.000
_cell.length_c   1.000
_cell.angle_alpha   90.00
_cell.angle_beta   90.00
_cell.angle_gamma   90.00
#
_symmetry.space_group_name_H-M   'P 1'
#
loop_
_entity.id
_entity.type
_entity.pdbx_description
1 polymer ?
#
loop_
_entity_poly.entity_id
_entity_poly.type
_entity_poly.pdbx_seq_one_letter_code
_entity_poly.pdbx_strand_id
1 'polypeptide(L)'
;MLLRQARLPRSGLRGCRCASAVPQIGQMLTVRQVVDAHAQQSHRYTPPLLSASWNALGKLARQPAERRALRAQPKLLEPLASATERALPEFDERPLASTADSLASLHAAGWRAGDAGDALWEGLAERGARLA
;
A
#
# COMPACT_ATOMS: atom_id res chain seq x y z
N MET A 1 -16.81 36.76 15.87
CA MET A 1 -16.39 36.61 15.40
C MET A 1 -16.07 36.04 14.96
N LEU A 2 -16.04 35.81 14.97
CA LEU A 2 -15.57 35.37 14.34
C LEU A 2 -15.23 34.64 13.85
N LEU A 3 -15.21 34.42 13.90
CA LEU A 3 -14.74 33.79 13.27
C LEU A 3 -14.53 33.12 12.76
N ARG A 4 -14.57 33.17 12.86
CA ARG A 4 -14.23 32.62 12.25
C ARG A 4 -14.05 31.85 11.70
N GLN A 5 -14.15 31.73 11.76
CA GLN A 5 -13.89 31.09 11.08
C GLN A 5 -13.59 30.47 10.47
N ALA A 6 -13.86 30.80 10.84
CA ALA A 6 -13.44 30.31 10.02
C ALA A 6 -13.04 29.60 9.69
N ARG A 7 -13.22 29.79 10.03
CA ARG A 7 -12.71 29.25 9.45
C ARG A 7 -12.43 28.30 9.12
N LEU A 8 -12.71 28.11 9.20
CA LEU A 8 -12.34 27.35 8.58
C LEU A 8 -12.13 26.68 8.16
N PRO A 9 -12.24 26.79 8.18
CA PRO A 9 -11.91 26.21 7.49
C PRO A 9 -11.72 25.60 7.13
N ARG A 10 -11.83 25.65 7.45
CA ARG A 10 -11.58 25.24 6.74
C ARG A 10 -11.28 24.29 6.49
N SER A 11 -11.60 24.28 6.58
CA SER A 11 -11.36 23.60 5.95
C SER A 11 -11.36 22.78 5.75
N GLY A 12 -11.74 22.83 5.98
CA GLY A 12 -11.60 22.22 5.32
C GLY A 12 -11.75 21.60 5.06
N LEU A 13 -12.04 21.66 5.12
CA LEU A 13 -12.09 21.31 4.38
C LEU A 13 -12.00 20.92 3.86
N ARG A 14 -12.14 21.07 4.27
CA ARG A 14 -11.97 20.72 3.39
C ARG A 14 -11.81 19.80 3.16
N GLY A 15 -12.01 19.74 3.17
CA GLY A 15 -11.85 18.86 2.51
C GLY A 15 -11.94 18.05 2.31
N CYS A 16 -12.23 17.99 2.27
CA CYS A 16 -12.21 17.30 1.60
C CYS A 16 -12.07 17.16 0.95
N ARG A 17 -11.99 17.67 0.87
CA ARG A 17 -11.67 17.56 -0.08
C ARG A 17 -11.24 16.69 -0.47
N CYS A 18 -11.38 16.53 -0.16
CA CYS A 18 -10.97 15.85 -0.59
C CYS A 18 -10.83 15.15 -0.87
N ALA A 19 -11.10 15.62 -0.37
CA ALA A 19 -11.37 14.89 -0.98
C ALA A 19 -11.30 13.85 -1.70
N SER A 20 -12.05 13.74 -2.09
CA SER A 20 -11.52 13.05 -3.21
C SER A 20 -10.05 12.77 -3.06
N ALA A 21 -9.59 12.92 -1.92
CA ALA A 21 -8.17 12.83 -1.71
C ALA A 21 -7.66 11.43 -1.99
N VAL A 22 -6.78 11.35 -2.96
CA VAL A 22 -5.99 10.15 -3.17
C VAL A 22 -5.11 10.00 -1.93
N PRO A 23 -5.03 8.80 -1.35
CA PRO A 23 -4.18 8.61 -0.18
C PRO A 23 -2.75 9.07 -0.43
N GLN A 24 -2.20 9.81 0.53
CA GLN A 24 -0.82 10.31 0.46
C GLN A 24 0.13 9.23 0.96
N ILE A 25 0.25 8.16 0.20
CA ILE A 25 0.97 6.97 0.65
C ILE A 25 2.44 7.26 0.93
N GLY A 26 3.06 8.10 0.11
CA GLY A 26 4.48 8.43 0.29
C GLY A 26 4.77 9.20 1.56
N GLN A 27 3.75 9.77 2.22
CA GLN A 27 3.91 10.52 3.45
C GLN A 27 3.57 9.72 4.69
N MET A 28 3.19 8.48 4.54
CA MET A 28 2.85 7.64 5.68
C MET A 28 4.12 7.19 6.41
N LEU A 29 4.03 7.18 7.73
CA LEU A 29 5.19 6.93 8.58
C LEU A 29 5.20 5.56 9.25
N THR A 30 4.10 4.82 9.16
CA THR A 30 4.02 3.49 9.76
C THR A 30 3.33 2.51 8.81
N VAL A 31 3.64 1.24 9.00
CA VAL A 31 2.99 0.15 8.27
C VAL A 31 1.48 0.20 8.52
N ARG A 32 1.09 0.45 9.76
CA ARG A 32 -0.32 0.51 10.12
C ARG A 32 -1.07 1.58 9.34
N GLN A 33 -0.46 2.74 9.11
CA GLN A 33 -1.09 3.80 8.34
C GLN A 33 -1.36 3.35 6.90
N VAL A 34 -0.41 2.66 6.28
CA VAL A 34 -0.57 2.17 4.92
C VAL A 34 -1.71 1.15 4.85
N VAL A 35 -1.74 0.22 5.79
CA VAL A 35 -2.77 -0.82 5.82
C VAL A 35 -4.15 -0.22 6.09
N ASP A 36 -4.25 0.70 7.04
CA ASP A 36 -5.52 1.32 7.39
C ASP A 36 -6.08 2.15 6.23
N ALA A 37 -5.23 2.87 5.52
CA ALA A 37 -5.65 3.64 4.36
C ALA A 37 -6.26 2.74 3.29
N HIS A 38 -5.63 1.60 3.03
CA HIS A 38 -6.17 0.63 2.08
C HIS A 38 -7.50 0.06 2.57
N ALA A 39 -7.58 -0.29 3.86
CA ALA A 39 -8.80 -0.85 4.42
C ALA A 39 -9.98 0.11 4.26
N GLN A 40 -9.73 1.40 4.42
CA GLN A 40 -10.77 2.42 4.36
C GLN A 40 -11.18 2.78 2.94
N GLN A 41 -10.28 2.68 1.97
CA GLN A 41 -10.51 3.16 0.62
C GLN A 41 -10.11 2.15 -0.46
N SER A 42 -10.23 0.86 -0.16
CA SER A 42 -9.78 -0.19 -1.09
C SER A 42 -10.39 -0.06 -2.48
N HIS A 43 -11.62 0.43 -2.57
CA HIS A 43 -12.31 0.59 -3.85
C HIS A 43 -11.67 1.64 -4.77
N ARG A 44 -10.80 2.49 -4.21
CA ARG A 44 -10.10 3.53 -4.98
C ARG A 44 -8.70 3.12 -5.41
N TYR A 45 -8.25 1.95 -4.98
CA TYR A 45 -6.89 1.53 -5.24
C TYR A 45 -6.76 0.95 -6.65
N THR A 46 -5.99 1.67 -7.47
CA THR A 46 -5.62 1.26 -8.81
C THR A 46 -4.26 0.58 -8.77
N PRO A 47 -3.80 -0.07 -9.84
CA PRO A 47 -2.46 -0.66 -9.84
C PRO A 47 -1.35 0.31 -9.40
N PRO A 48 -1.30 1.58 -9.87
CA PRO A 48 -0.28 2.50 -9.35
C PRO A 48 -0.36 2.74 -7.86
N LEU A 49 -1.57 2.83 -7.28
CA LEU A 49 -1.71 3.02 -5.83
C LEU A 49 -1.30 1.79 -5.05
N LEU A 50 -1.64 0.61 -5.55
CA LEU A 50 -1.21 -0.64 -4.93
C LEU A 50 0.30 -0.75 -4.95
N SER A 51 0.92 -0.44 -6.08
CA SER A 51 2.37 -0.45 -6.21
C SER A 51 3.02 0.55 -5.26
N ALA A 52 2.45 1.76 -5.16
CA ALA A 52 2.96 2.78 -4.25
C ALA A 52 2.87 2.33 -2.80
N SER A 53 1.80 1.61 -2.45
CA SER A 53 1.63 1.06 -1.10
C SER A 53 2.74 0.06 -0.77
N TRP A 54 3.02 -0.87 -1.68
CA TRP A 54 4.09 -1.83 -1.47
C TRP A 54 5.45 -1.15 -1.38
N ASN A 55 5.69 -0.14 -2.23
CA ASN A 55 6.93 0.61 -2.19
C ASN A 55 7.13 1.30 -0.84
N ALA A 56 6.06 1.92 -0.31
CA ALA A 56 6.12 2.55 1.00
C ALA A 56 6.40 1.52 2.09
N LEU A 57 5.76 0.35 2.03
CA LEU A 57 5.99 -0.71 3.00
C LEU A 57 7.42 -1.20 2.97
N GLY A 58 7.99 -1.35 1.77
CA GLY A 58 9.39 -1.76 1.63
C GLY A 58 10.35 -0.77 2.28
N LYS A 59 10.06 0.52 2.13
CA LYS A 59 10.90 1.56 2.77
C LYS A 59 10.71 1.56 4.29
N LEU A 60 9.47 1.44 4.76
CA LEU A 60 9.18 1.43 6.18
C LEU A 60 9.81 0.23 6.88
N ALA A 61 9.90 -0.89 6.19
CA ALA A 61 10.48 -2.11 6.75
C ALA A 61 11.97 -1.96 7.08
N ARG A 62 12.61 -0.89 6.61
CA ARG A 62 14.00 -0.60 7.00
C ARG A 62 14.11 -0.09 8.41
N GLN A 63 13.01 0.43 8.97
CA GLN A 63 13.00 0.93 10.35
C GLN A 63 12.78 -0.25 11.30
N PRO A 64 13.62 -0.38 12.34
CA PRO A 64 13.53 -1.53 13.25
C PRO A 64 12.16 -1.72 13.88
N ALA A 65 11.50 -0.62 14.28
CA ALA A 65 10.18 -0.72 14.91
C ALA A 65 9.13 -1.26 13.94
N GLU A 66 9.13 -0.77 12.70
CA GLU A 66 8.18 -1.23 11.70
C GLU A 66 8.46 -2.66 11.27
N ARG A 67 9.74 -3.02 11.18
CA ARG A 67 10.13 -4.39 10.87
C ARG A 67 9.64 -5.36 11.94
N ARG A 68 9.76 -4.97 13.20
CA ARG A 68 9.26 -5.80 14.30
C ARG A 68 7.75 -5.98 14.22
N ALA A 69 7.03 -4.90 13.88
CA ALA A 69 5.58 -4.96 13.74
C ALA A 69 5.17 -5.93 12.62
N LEU A 70 5.88 -5.90 11.50
CA LEU A 70 5.61 -6.80 10.39
C LEU A 70 5.87 -8.26 10.77
N ARG A 71 6.94 -8.53 11.50
CA ARG A 71 7.26 -9.88 11.95
C ARG A 71 6.26 -10.40 12.97
N ALA A 72 5.78 -9.52 13.84
CA ALA A 72 4.81 -9.89 14.89
C ALA A 72 3.43 -10.16 14.31
N GLN A 73 3.05 -9.45 13.24
CA GLN A 73 1.73 -9.55 12.65
C GLN A 73 1.84 -9.68 11.12
N PRO A 74 2.31 -10.83 10.63
CA PRO A 74 2.51 -10.99 9.18
C PRO A 74 1.20 -10.92 8.39
N LYS A 75 0.07 -11.25 9.04
CA LYS A 75 -1.23 -11.19 8.37
C LYS A 75 -1.76 -9.78 8.18
N LEU A 76 -1.09 -8.79 8.76
CA LEU A 76 -1.50 -7.40 8.63
C LEU A 76 -1.59 -6.95 7.17
N LEU A 77 -0.72 -7.46 6.32
CA LEU A 77 -0.68 -7.11 4.91
C LEU A 77 -1.54 -8.02 4.02
N GLU A 78 -2.21 -9.00 4.59
CA GLU A 78 -2.99 -9.96 3.82
C GLU A 78 -4.08 -9.32 2.96
N PRO A 79 -4.90 -8.37 3.48
CA PRO A 79 -5.89 -7.71 2.62
C PRO A 79 -5.26 -6.98 1.43
N LEU A 80 -4.12 -6.35 1.64
CA LEU A 80 -3.42 -5.65 0.57
C LEU A 80 -2.88 -6.64 -0.45
N ALA A 81 -2.32 -7.76 0.00
CA ALA A 81 -1.81 -8.80 -0.88
C ALA A 81 -2.93 -9.39 -1.74
N SER A 82 -4.07 -9.67 -1.12
CA SER A 82 -5.22 -10.22 -1.85
C SER A 82 -5.76 -9.24 -2.88
N ALA A 83 -5.85 -7.95 -2.52
CA ALA A 83 -6.31 -6.92 -3.44
C ALA A 83 -5.35 -6.78 -4.62
N THR A 84 -4.05 -6.85 -4.35
CA THR A 84 -3.04 -6.74 -5.39
C THR A 84 -3.13 -7.93 -6.35
N GLU A 85 -3.29 -9.12 -5.80
CA GLU A 85 -3.43 -10.33 -6.62
C GLU A 85 -4.62 -10.22 -7.56
N ARG A 86 -5.75 -9.75 -7.06
CA ARG A 86 -6.95 -9.58 -7.87
C ARG A 86 -6.77 -8.55 -8.98
N ALA A 87 -5.93 -7.55 -8.76
CA ALA A 87 -5.69 -6.47 -9.71
C ALA A 87 -4.58 -6.77 -10.72
N LEU A 88 -3.86 -7.88 -10.55
CA LEU A 88 -2.71 -8.19 -11.41
C LEU A 88 -3.01 -8.16 -12.90
N PRO A 89 -4.18 -8.63 -13.38
CA PRO A 89 -4.45 -8.54 -14.82
C PRO A 89 -4.42 -7.12 -15.36
N GLU A 90 -4.57 -6.11 -14.50
CA GLU A 90 -4.54 -4.71 -14.89
C GLU A 90 -3.18 -4.05 -14.67
N PHE A 91 -2.21 -4.78 -14.16
CA PHE A 91 -0.87 -4.23 -13.91
C PHE A 91 -0.07 -4.12 -15.19
N ASP A 92 0.52 -2.93 -15.42
CA ASP A 92 1.50 -2.72 -16.46
C ASP A 92 2.90 -3.09 -15.95
N GLU A 93 3.90 -3.03 -16.84
CA GLU A 93 5.26 -3.42 -16.50
C GLU A 93 5.81 -2.66 -15.29
N ARG A 94 5.62 -1.34 -15.25
CA ARG A 94 6.24 -0.52 -14.21
C ARG A 94 5.67 -0.80 -12.81
N PRO A 95 4.35 -0.77 -12.60
CA PRO A 95 3.81 -1.14 -11.29
C PRO A 95 4.14 -2.57 -10.91
N LEU A 96 4.18 -3.46 -11.89
CA LEU A 96 4.50 -4.86 -11.64
C LEU A 96 5.92 -5.02 -11.11
N ALA A 97 6.89 -4.40 -11.79
CA ALA A 97 8.29 -4.48 -11.37
C ALA A 97 8.51 -3.82 -10.03
N SER A 98 7.89 -2.66 -9.80
CA SER A 98 8.00 -1.95 -8.54
C SER A 98 7.44 -2.77 -7.39
N THR A 99 6.30 -3.43 -7.60
CA THR A 99 5.69 -4.27 -6.57
C THR A 99 6.59 -5.47 -6.26
N ALA A 100 7.15 -6.10 -7.28
CA ALA A 100 8.04 -7.24 -7.08
C ALA A 100 9.28 -6.86 -6.28
N ASP A 101 9.88 -5.71 -6.60
CA ASP A 101 11.04 -5.22 -5.86
C ASP A 101 10.69 -4.95 -4.40
N SER A 102 9.54 -4.35 -4.16
CA SER A 102 9.09 -4.05 -2.81
C SER A 102 8.84 -5.31 -2.00
N LEU A 103 8.23 -6.31 -2.61
CA LEU A 103 8.00 -7.59 -1.94
C LEU A 103 9.31 -8.27 -1.60
N ALA A 104 10.31 -8.19 -2.50
CA ALA A 104 11.63 -8.74 -2.22
C ALA A 104 12.26 -8.03 -1.03
N SER A 105 12.12 -6.71 -0.93
CA SER A 105 12.63 -5.94 0.20
C SER A 105 11.95 -6.35 1.51
N LEU A 106 10.64 -6.54 1.48
CA LEU A 106 9.89 -6.98 2.65
C LEU A 106 10.32 -8.38 3.09
N HIS A 107 10.50 -9.27 2.13
CA HIS A 107 10.96 -10.62 2.41
C HIS A 107 12.35 -10.60 3.06
N ALA A 108 13.25 -9.78 2.53
CA ALA A 108 14.58 -9.62 3.09
C ALA A 108 14.53 -9.06 4.52
N ALA A 109 13.53 -8.25 4.82
CA ALA A 109 13.33 -7.71 6.17
C ALA A 109 12.71 -8.71 7.13
N GLY A 110 12.32 -9.88 6.64
CA GLY A 110 11.80 -10.95 7.49
C GLY A 110 10.29 -11.12 7.46
N TRP A 111 9.59 -10.39 6.61
CA TRP A 111 8.15 -10.59 6.48
C TRP A 111 7.85 -11.90 5.75
N ARG A 112 6.94 -12.67 6.29
CA ARG A 112 6.49 -13.94 5.71
C ARG A 112 4.98 -13.89 5.57
N ALA A 113 4.53 -13.85 4.33
CA ALA A 113 3.13 -13.58 4.03
C ALA A 113 2.23 -14.81 4.05
N GLY A 114 2.79 -15.99 4.14
CA GLY A 114 1.99 -17.21 4.09
C GLY A 114 1.35 -17.40 2.72
N ASP A 115 0.16 -18.00 2.71
CA ASP A 115 -0.51 -18.39 1.46
C ASP A 115 -0.83 -17.18 0.56
N ALA A 116 -1.27 -16.07 1.15
CA ALA A 116 -1.61 -14.88 0.37
C ALA A 116 -0.38 -14.33 -0.35
N GLY A 117 0.77 -14.34 0.34
CA GLY A 117 2.01 -13.86 -0.26
C GLY A 117 2.51 -14.78 -1.36
N ASP A 118 2.38 -16.08 -1.15
CA ASP A 118 2.80 -17.06 -2.16
C ASP A 118 1.95 -16.90 -3.42
N ALA A 119 0.64 -16.77 -3.27
CA ALA A 119 -0.26 -16.56 -4.40
C ALA A 119 0.09 -15.28 -5.15
N LEU A 120 0.43 -14.21 -4.42
CA LEU A 120 0.82 -12.96 -5.03
C LEU A 120 2.13 -13.12 -5.82
N TRP A 121 3.13 -13.81 -5.26
CA TRP A 121 4.39 -14.05 -5.96
C TRP A 121 4.18 -14.83 -7.25
N GLU A 122 3.35 -15.87 -7.20
CA GLU A 122 3.05 -16.67 -8.38
C GLU A 122 2.33 -15.82 -9.44
N GLY A 123 1.38 -15.00 -9.01
CA GLY A 123 0.65 -14.11 -9.91
C GLY A 123 1.57 -13.09 -10.56
N LEU A 124 2.50 -12.53 -9.80
CA LEU A 124 3.47 -11.57 -10.34
C LEU A 124 4.36 -12.22 -11.39
N ALA A 125 4.84 -13.43 -11.12
CA ALA A 125 5.69 -14.15 -12.07
C ALA A 125 4.94 -14.45 -13.35
N GLU A 126 3.68 -14.90 -13.23
CA GLU A 126 2.85 -15.23 -14.38
C GLU A 126 2.56 -13.98 -15.21
N ARG A 127 2.19 -12.89 -14.55
CA ARG A 127 1.90 -11.63 -15.26
C ARG A 127 3.14 -11.08 -15.94
N GLY A 128 4.29 -11.16 -15.29
CA GLY A 128 5.56 -10.74 -15.86
C GLY A 128 5.91 -11.50 -17.12
N ALA A 129 5.66 -12.81 -17.10
CA ALA A 129 5.90 -13.65 -18.28
C ALA A 129 5.02 -13.25 -19.47
N ARG A 130 3.79 -12.82 -19.19
CA ARG A 130 2.87 -12.39 -20.26
C ARG A 130 3.26 -11.05 -20.86
N LEU A 131 3.87 -10.17 -20.03
CA LEU A 131 4.29 -8.86 -20.49
C LEU A 131 5.65 -8.86 -21.18
N ALA A 132 6.41 -9.93 -21.00
CA ALA A 132 7.77 -10.04 -21.55
C ALA A 132 7.77 -10.20 -23.08
#